data_34b8047ef865bff3aaa7cfd2db7ea4d9
#
_entry.id   34b8047ef865bff3aaa7cfd2db7ea4d9
#
_cell.length_a   1.000
_cell.length_b   1.000
_cell.length_c   1.000
_cell.angle_alpha   90.00
_cell.angle_beta   90.00
_cell.angle_gamma   90.00
#
_symmetry.space_group_name_H-M   'P 1'
#
loop_
_entity.id
_entity.type
_entity.pdbx_description
1 polymer ?
#
loop_
_entity_poly.entity_id
_entity_poly.type
_entity_poly.pdbx_seq_one_letter_code
_entity_poly.pdbx_strand_id
1 'polypeptide(L)'
;MLPTLSPPQMCSLQQAICKGAATDAEKVTAIYNYIAGHYTYDAKLADEITSGKVSKYIPDTSATLNSSKGICYDLSSLFAAMCRSQSIPCSLTKGYAGRSYHAWNKVNVDGAWYQIDLTYAVTERVLNANSLYDCVSPLH
;
A
#
# COMPACT_ATOMS: atom_id res chain seq x y z
N MET A 1 -0.50 22.06 7.21
CA MET A 1 0.12 21.00 6.38
C MET A 1 1.11 20.23 7.24
N LEU A 2 0.96 18.91 7.28
CA LEU A 2 1.90 18.07 8.01
C LEU A 2 3.24 18.02 7.26
N PRO A 3 4.36 18.06 7.98
CA PRO A 3 5.65 17.93 7.33
C PRO A 3 5.83 16.53 6.72
N THR A 4 6.47 16.47 5.56
CA THR A 4 6.82 15.22 4.92
C THR A 4 7.98 14.57 5.67
N LEU A 5 7.91 13.26 5.90
CA LEU A 5 9.01 12.54 6.53
C LEU A 5 10.24 12.56 5.62
N SER A 6 11.40 12.79 6.24
CA SER A 6 12.66 12.65 5.53
C SER A 6 12.96 11.17 5.24
N PRO A 7 13.82 10.85 4.27
CA PRO A 7 14.23 9.46 4.04
C PRO A 7 14.72 8.72 5.30
N PRO A 8 15.56 9.32 6.18
CA PRO A 8 15.92 8.64 7.43
C PRO A 8 14.75 8.36 8.35
N GLN A 9 13.79 9.28 8.45
CA GLN A 9 12.57 9.06 9.27
C GLN A 9 11.71 7.94 8.71
N MET A 10 11.58 7.87 7.39
CA MET A 10 10.86 6.80 6.72
C MET A 10 11.53 5.44 6.97
N CYS A 11 12.85 5.35 6.88
CA CYS A 11 13.60 4.14 7.19
C CYS A 11 13.38 3.70 8.64
N SER A 12 13.43 4.65 9.60
CA SER A 12 13.21 4.34 11.01
C SER A 12 11.80 3.82 11.26
N LEU A 13 10.80 4.43 10.63
CA LEU A 13 9.41 3.97 10.74
C LEU A 13 9.27 2.55 10.21
N GLN A 14 9.86 2.25 9.06
CA GLN A 14 9.76 0.92 8.46
C GLN A 14 10.49 -0.13 9.28
N GLN A 15 11.62 0.22 9.88
CA GLN A 15 12.31 -0.68 10.79
C GLN A 15 11.44 -0.98 12.01
N ALA A 16 10.73 0.02 12.54
CA ALA A 16 9.82 -0.19 13.66
C ALA A 16 8.64 -1.08 13.28
N ILE A 17 8.06 -0.87 12.08
CA ILE A 17 6.94 -1.69 11.58
C ILE A 17 7.37 -3.15 11.43
N CYS A 18 8.58 -3.39 10.92
CA CYS A 18 9.08 -4.74 10.66
C CYS A 18 9.84 -5.34 11.84
N LYS A 19 9.88 -4.64 12.99
CA LYS A 19 10.56 -5.14 14.18
C LYS A 19 9.96 -6.46 14.62
N GLY A 20 10.80 -7.47 14.80
CA GLY A 20 10.36 -8.81 15.17
C GLY A 20 9.95 -9.68 13.99
N ALA A 21 9.88 -9.13 12.79
CA ALA A 21 9.62 -9.91 11.59
C ALA A 21 10.92 -10.55 11.11
N ALA A 22 10.99 -11.87 11.14
CA ALA A 22 12.20 -12.63 10.78
C ALA A 22 12.23 -12.99 9.29
N THR A 23 11.09 -13.13 8.64
CA THR A 23 10.98 -13.54 7.24
C THR A 23 10.36 -12.47 6.38
N ASP A 24 10.54 -12.55 5.07
CA ASP A 24 9.90 -11.62 4.14
C ASP A 24 8.37 -11.71 4.22
N ALA A 25 7.83 -12.91 4.40
CA ALA A 25 6.38 -13.08 4.59
C ALA A 25 5.88 -12.32 5.81
N GLU A 26 6.61 -12.38 6.92
CA GLU A 26 6.25 -11.64 8.13
C GLU A 26 6.38 -10.13 7.94
N LYS A 27 7.39 -9.68 7.20
CA LYS A 27 7.57 -8.26 6.90
C LYS A 27 6.43 -7.72 6.03
N VAL A 28 6.04 -8.46 4.99
CA VAL A 28 4.91 -8.09 4.13
C VAL A 28 3.63 -8.01 4.96
N THR A 29 3.39 -8.98 5.82
CA THR A 29 2.22 -9.00 6.70
C THR A 29 2.21 -7.79 7.63
N ALA A 30 3.36 -7.43 8.21
CA ALA A 30 3.47 -6.27 9.10
C ALA A 30 3.18 -4.96 8.35
N ILE A 31 3.72 -4.80 7.14
CA ILE A 31 3.49 -3.62 6.31
C ILE A 31 2.01 -3.52 5.92
N TYR A 32 1.43 -4.63 5.49
CA TYR A 32 0.01 -4.71 5.15
C TYR A 32 -0.87 -4.27 6.33
N ASN A 33 -0.63 -4.82 7.50
CA ASN A 33 -1.40 -4.50 8.70
C ASN A 33 -1.24 -3.03 9.10
N TYR A 34 -0.03 -2.47 8.94
CA TYR A 34 0.19 -1.06 9.24
C TYR A 34 -0.68 -0.18 8.35
N ILE A 35 -0.67 -0.43 7.03
CA ILE A 35 -1.46 0.38 6.10
C ILE A 35 -2.95 0.17 6.33
N ALA A 36 -3.39 -1.08 6.48
CA ALA A 36 -4.81 -1.38 6.71
C ALA A 36 -5.35 -0.74 8.00
N GLY A 37 -4.51 -0.62 9.02
CA GLY A 37 -4.91 -0.08 10.32
C GLY A 37 -4.79 1.44 10.46
N HIS A 38 -3.96 2.09 9.63
CA HIS A 38 -3.65 3.51 9.79
C HIS A 38 -4.18 4.40 8.67
N TYR A 39 -4.68 3.82 7.58
CA TYR A 39 -5.10 4.57 6.41
C TYR A 39 -6.58 4.42 6.15
N THR A 40 -7.16 5.45 5.55
CA THR A 40 -8.52 5.44 5.04
C THR A 40 -8.51 5.77 3.56
N TYR A 41 -9.53 5.34 2.83
CA TYR A 41 -9.65 5.62 1.41
C TYR A 41 -10.13 7.05 1.18
N ASP A 42 -9.43 7.77 0.31
CA ASP A 42 -9.75 9.16 0.00
C ASP A 42 -10.77 9.22 -1.15
N ALA A 43 -12.04 9.04 -0.82
CA ALA A 43 -13.12 9.02 -1.80
C ALA A 43 -13.28 10.36 -2.51
N LYS A 44 -13.01 11.46 -1.82
CA LYS A 44 -13.10 12.79 -2.42
C LYS A 44 -12.07 12.96 -3.55
N LEU A 45 -10.82 12.58 -3.30
CA LEU A 45 -9.77 12.64 -4.31
C LEU A 45 -10.08 11.72 -5.48
N ALA A 46 -10.59 10.50 -5.20
CA ALA A 46 -10.98 9.56 -6.24
C ALA A 46 -12.06 10.15 -7.15
N ASP A 47 -13.06 10.82 -6.59
CA ASP A 47 -14.11 11.47 -7.34
C ASP A 47 -13.58 12.64 -8.17
N GLU A 48 -12.66 13.42 -7.64
CA GLU A 48 -12.03 14.53 -8.34
C GLU A 48 -11.24 14.06 -9.57
N ILE A 49 -10.55 12.92 -9.45
CA ILE A 49 -9.81 12.32 -10.56
C ILE A 49 -10.78 11.76 -11.60
N THR A 50 -11.78 11.02 -11.16
CA THR A 50 -12.78 10.41 -12.04
C THR A 50 -13.58 11.44 -12.80
N SER A 51 -13.91 12.58 -12.17
CA SER A 51 -14.69 13.67 -12.80
C SER A 51 -13.83 14.58 -13.66
N GLY A 52 -12.52 14.40 -13.70
CA GLY A 52 -11.60 15.18 -14.52
C GLY A 52 -11.13 16.48 -13.87
N LYS A 53 -11.46 16.75 -12.61
CA LYS A 53 -10.96 17.93 -11.90
C LYS A 53 -9.45 17.86 -11.68
N VAL A 54 -8.91 16.65 -11.55
CA VAL A 54 -7.48 16.39 -11.48
C VAL A 54 -7.10 15.61 -12.74
N SER A 55 -6.38 16.22 -13.66
CA SER A 55 -6.08 15.62 -14.97
C SER A 55 -4.86 14.72 -14.93
N LYS A 56 -3.91 15.02 -14.09
CA LYS A 56 -2.70 14.19 -13.91
C LYS A 56 -2.44 14.06 -12.42
N TYR A 57 -2.37 12.83 -11.95
CA TYR A 57 -2.11 12.54 -10.56
C TYR A 57 -0.87 11.66 -10.43
N ILE A 58 0.12 12.16 -9.70
CA ILE A 58 1.34 11.43 -9.40
C ILE A 58 1.42 11.26 -7.89
N PRO A 59 1.45 10.02 -7.37
CA PRO A 59 1.55 9.79 -5.94
C PRO A 59 2.85 10.32 -5.35
N ASP A 60 2.75 10.90 -4.17
CA ASP A 60 3.91 11.25 -3.34
C ASP A 60 3.84 10.36 -2.10
N THR A 61 4.70 9.36 -2.02
CA THR A 61 4.67 8.37 -0.94
C THR A 61 4.93 8.97 0.42
N SER A 62 5.77 10.00 0.49
CA SER A 62 6.04 10.68 1.76
C SER A 62 4.81 11.45 2.23
N ALA A 63 4.14 12.15 1.33
CA ALA A 63 2.90 12.87 1.64
C ALA A 63 1.80 11.90 2.05
N THR A 64 1.65 10.77 1.34
CA THR A 64 0.68 9.73 1.68
C THR A 64 0.94 9.17 3.06
N LEU A 65 2.21 8.89 3.38
CA LEU A 65 2.58 8.35 4.69
C LEU A 65 2.14 9.27 5.81
N ASN A 66 2.24 10.60 5.63
CA ASN A 66 1.86 11.58 6.65
C ASN A 66 0.37 11.87 6.70
N SER A 67 -0.35 11.73 5.58
CA SER A 67 -1.76 12.13 5.50
C SER A 67 -2.74 11.10 6.07
N SER A 68 -2.31 9.86 6.22
CA SER A 68 -3.13 8.74 6.70
C SER A 68 -4.34 8.43 5.81
N LYS A 69 -4.32 8.88 4.56
CA LYS A 69 -5.36 8.55 3.58
C LYS A 69 -4.81 8.60 2.17
N GLY A 70 -5.47 7.88 1.25
CA GLY A 70 -5.08 7.88 -0.15
C GLY A 70 -6.06 7.09 -1.00
N ILE A 71 -5.87 7.20 -2.32
CA ILE A 71 -6.57 6.39 -3.30
C ILE A 71 -5.75 5.12 -3.59
N CYS A 72 -6.27 4.26 -4.45
CA CYS A 72 -5.59 3.00 -4.79
C CYS A 72 -4.14 3.22 -5.26
N TYR A 73 -3.90 4.25 -6.07
CA TYR A 73 -2.56 4.56 -6.58
C TYR A 73 -1.62 4.98 -5.45
N ASP A 74 -2.09 5.81 -4.50
CA ASP A 74 -1.29 6.23 -3.35
C ASP A 74 -0.92 5.05 -2.45
N LEU A 75 -1.90 4.23 -2.11
CA LEU A 75 -1.72 3.08 -1.22
C LEU A 75 -0.80 2.04 -1.85
N SER A 76 -0.97 1.77 -3.14
CA SER A 76 -0.12 0.82 -3.87
C SER A 76 1.31 1.32 -3.98
N SER A 77 1.50 2.61 -4.22
CA SER A 77 2.83 3.22 -4.30
C SER A 77 3.54 3.19 -2.95
N LEU A 78 2.82 3.49 -1.87
CA LEU A 78 3.35 3.43 -0.53
C LEU A 78 3.76 2.00 -0.16
N PHE A 79 2.90 1.03 -0.42
CA PHE A 79 3.19 -0.38 -0.14
C PHE A 79 4.45 -0.84 -0.90
N ALA A 80 4.55 -0.49 -2.19
CA ALA A 80 5.72 -0.83 -3.00
C ALA A 80 6.99 -0.22 -2.42
N ALA A 81 6.95 1.05 -2.03
CA ALA A 81 8.10 1.73 -1.45
C ALA A 81 8.53 1.08 -0.14
N MET A 82 7.57 0.73 0.72
CA MET A 82 7.85 0.10 2.00
C MET A 82 8.45 -1.30 1.83
N CYS A 83 7.90 -2.11 0.93
CA CYS A 83 8.45 -3.44 0.63
C CYS A 83 9.86 -3.35 0.06
N ARG A 84 10.08 -2.45 -0.90
CA ARG A 84 11.39 -2.28 -1.53
C ARG A 84 12.44 -1.81 -0.53
N SER A 85 12.07 -1.01 0.45
CA SER A 85 13.00 -0.58 1.50
C SER A 85 13.48 -1.74 2.37
N GLN A 86 12.73 -2.84 2.40
CA GLN A 86 13.08 -4.07 3.10
C GLN A 86 13.66 -5.11 2.15
N SER A 87 14.06 -4.68 0.94
CA SER A 87 14.63 -5.54 -0.10
C SER A 87 13.67 -6.64 -0.58
N ILE A 88 12.37 -6.39 -0.51
CA ILE A 88 11.34 -7.30 -0.99
C ILE A 88 10.87 -6.81 -2.34
N PRO A 89 11.01 -7.62 -3.41
CA PRO A 89 10.54 -7.20 -4.74
C PRO A 89 9.03 -6.98 -4.74
N CYS A 90 8.62 -5.82 -5.22
CA CYS A 90 7.22 -5.44 -5.28
C CYS A 90 6.96 -4.62 -6.53
N SER A 91 5.93 -4.96 -7.27
CA SER A 91 5.52 -4.22 -8.45
C SER A 91 4.21 -3.49 -8.21
N LEU A 92 4.05 -2.37 -8.91
CA LEU A 92 2.78 -1.65 -8.98
C LEU A 92 2.10 -2.11 -10.27
N THR A 93 0.90 -2.66 -10.15
CA THR A 93 0.11 -3.12 -11.29
C THR A 93 -1.06 -2.18 -11.49
N LYS A 94 -1.29 -1.76 -12.73
CA LYS A 94 -2.45 -0.95 -13.13
C LYS A 94 -3.27 -1.74 -14.12
N GLY A 95 -4.59 -1.65 -14.00
CA GLY A 95 -5.50 -2.35 -14.89
C GLY A 95 -6.95 -2.09 -14.52
N TYR A 96 -7.83 -2.94 -15.01
CA TYR A 96 -9.25 -2.82 -14.71
C TYR A 96 -9.67 -3.87 -13.70
N ALA A 97 -10.35 -3.41 -12.65
CA ALA A 97 -11.08 -4.25 -11.72
C ALA A 97 -12.56 -4.07 -12.06
N GLY A 98 -13.12 -5.00 -12.85
CA GLY A 98 -14.43 -4.80 -13.45
C GLY A 98 -14.40 -3.66 -14.47
N ARG A 99 -15.16 -2.59 -14.23
CA ARG A 99 -15.23 -1.43 -15.12
C ARG A 99 -14.34 -0.27 -14.68
N SER A 100 -13.75 -0.36 -13.49
CA SER A 100 -12.96 0.73 -12.92
C SER A 100 -11.48 0.51 -13.16
N TYR A 101 -10.79 1.55 -13.59
CA TYR A 101 -9.34 1.55 -13.66
C TYR A 101 -8.78 1.55 -12.24
N HIS A 102 -7.84 0.67 -11.95
CA HIS A 102 -7.42 0.39 -10.60
C HIS A 102 -5.90 0.16 -10.52
N ALA A 103 -5.36 0.29 -9.33
CA ALA A 103 -3.95 -0.01 -9.06
C ALA A 103 -3.85 -0.93 -7.84
N TRP A 104 -2.97 -1.92 -7.94
CA TRP A 104 -2.69 -2.86 -6.86
C TRP A 104 -1.25 -3.34 -6.96
N ASN A 105 -0.86 -4.26 -6.09
CA ASN A 105 0.52 -4.72 -6.04
C ASN A 105 0.63 -6.21 -6.29
N LYS A 106 1.82 -6.61 -6.75
CA LYS A 106 2.29 -7.98 -6.68
C LYS A 106 3.60 -7.97 -5.91
N VAL A 107 3.75 -8.86 -4.97
CA VAL A 107 4.93 -8.96 -4.13
C VAL A 107 5.55 -10.34 -4.28
N ASN A 108 6.89 -10.39 -4.37
CA ASN A 108 7.61 -11.65 -4.48
C ASN A 108 8.13 -12.05 -3.10
N VAL A 109 7.68 -13.20 -2.61
CA VAL A 109 8.12 -13.75 -1.35
C VAL A 109 8.58 -15.19 -1.60
N ASP A 110 9.85 -15.45 -1.35
CA ASP A 110 10.46 -16.78 -1.51
C ASP A 110 10.26 -17.35 -2.92
N GLY A 111 10.33 -16.49 -3.94
CA GLY A 111 10.24 -16.89 -5.33
C GLY A 111 8.83 -16.97 -5.90
N ALA A 112 7.81 -16.74 -5.10
CA ALA A 112 6.42 -16.73 -5.56
C ALA A 112 5.83 -15.33 -5.53
N TRP A 113 5.01 -15.00 -6.52
CA TRP A 113 4.33 -13.72 -6.60
C TRP A 113 2.93 -13.80 -6.02
N TYR A 114 2.58 -12.84 -5.17
CA TYR A 114 1.28 -12.76 -4.50
C TYR A 114 0.62 -11.42 -4.83
N GLN A 115 -0.67 -11.45 -5.13
CA GLN A 115 -1.45 -10.26 -5.43
C GLN A 115 -2.01 -9.66 -4.14
N ILE A 116 -1.76 -8.37 -3.94
CA ILE A 116 -2.19 -7.66 -2.74
C ILE A 116 -2.83 -6.34 -3.13
N ASP A 117 -4.05 -6.10 -2.65
CA ASP A 117 -4.81 -4.89 -2.92
C ASP A 117 -5.08 -4.14 -1.61
N LEU A 118 -4.33 -3.07 -1.39
CA LEU A 118 -4.45 -2.28 -0.16
C LEU A 118 -5.74 -1.48 -0.10
N THR A 119 -6.32 -1.13 -1.24
CA THR A 119 -7.64 -0.47 -1.26
C THR A 119 -8.69 -1.40 -0.68
N TYR A 120 -8.67 -2.68 -1.07
CA TYR A 120 -9.55 -3.68 -0.49
C TYR A 120 -9.33 -3.79 1.02
N ALA A 121 -8.07 -3.86 1.45
CA ALA A 121 -7.73 -3.98 2.87
C ALA A 121 -8.27 -2.79 3.67
N VAL A 122 -8.11 -1.58 3.16
CA VAL A 122 -8.53 -0.35 3.84
C VAL A 122 -10.04 -0.20 3.84
N THR A 123 -10.72 -0.46 2.72
CA THR A 123 -12.18 -0.28 2.62
C THR A 123 -12.94 -1.37 3.34
N GLU A 124 -12.48 -2.61 3.28
CA GLU A 124 -13.10 -3.75 3.96
C GLU A 124 -12.60 -3.94 5.39
N ARG A 125 -11.66 -3.12 5.83
CA ARG A 125 -11.09 -3.17 7.19
C ARG A 125 -10.57 -4.57 7.53
N VAL A 126 -9.76 -5.12 6.65
CA VAL A 126 -9.08 -6.40 6.90
C VAL A 126 -7.92 -6.13 7.84
N LEU A 127 -8.18 -6.22 9.14
CA LEU A 127 -7.21 -5.93 10.18
C LEU A 127 -6.64 -7.22 10.75
N ASN A 128 -5.41 -7.13 11.26
CA ASN A 128 -4.75 -8.22 11.99
C ASN A 128 -4.57 -9.49 11.15
N ALA A 129 -4.11 -9.33 9.91
CA ALA A 129 -3.68 -10.47 9.13
C ALA A 129 -2.59 -11.23 9.91
N ASN A 130 -2.72 -12.54 10.02
CA ASN A 130 -1.81 -13.38 10.79
C ASN A 130 -0.69 -13.97 9.91
N SER A 131 -0.91 -13.99 8.61
CA SER A 131 0.06 -14.55 7.66
C SER A 131 -0.07 -13.86 6.32
N LEU A 132 0.91 -14.13 5.44
CA LEU A 132 0.90 -13.62 4.07
C LEU A 132 -0.38 -14.03 3.33
N TYR A 133 -0.89 -15.23 3.57
CA TYR A 133 -2.11 -15.70 2.89
C TYR A 133 -3.34 -14.85 3.23
N ASP A 134 -3.38 -14.29 4.42
CA ASP A 134 -4.47 -13.37 4.81
C ASP A 134 -4.39 -12.04 4.05
N CYS A 135 -3.22 -11.71 3.53
CA CYS A 135 -3.01 -10.47 2.78
C CYS A 135 -3.35 -10.60 1.29
N VAL A 136 -3.44 -11.82 0.76
CA VAL A 136 -3.66 -12.05 -0.67
C VAL A 136 -5.08 -11.67 -1.03
N SER A 137 -5.22 -10.79 -2.03
CA SER A 137 -6.54 -10.36 -2.49
C SER A 137 -7.09 -11.30 -3.54
N PRO A 138 -8.43 -11.31 -3.73
CA PRO A 138 -9.03 -12.03 -4.85
C PRO A 138 -8.52 -11.52 -6.19
N LEU A 139 -8.55 -12.36 -7.21
CA LEU A 139 -8.20 -11.95 -8.57
C LEU A 139 -9.19 -10.92 -9.10
N HIS A 140 -8.66 -9.93 -9.78
CA HIS A 140 -9.47 -8.91 -10.45
C HIS A 140 -9.94 -9.35 -11.81
#